data_b47d7e7a50832cb544454d925ff4b132
#
_entry.id   b47d7e7a50832cb544454d925ff4b132
#
_cell.length_a   1.000
_cell.length_b   1.000
_cell.length_c   1.000
_cell.angle_alpha   90.00
_cell.angle_beta   90.00
_cell.angle_gamma   90.00
#
_symmetry.space_group_name_H-M   'P 1'
#
loop_
_entity.id
_entity.type
_entity.pdbx_description
1 polymer ?
#
loop_
_entity_poly.entity_id
_entity_poly.type
_entity_poly.pdbx_seq_one_letter_code
_entity_poly.pdbx_strand_id
1 'polypeptide(L)'
;TKTVEEFQSNYSAFKNDRDAIEISILDTDPKKAAEMVNEIVDKIDAINSEPIIENKRKIIQMLKKQIDKKNQEQKLNPGSASIEEELKILNKSLTEYEVSANDKISTITILERAFPAEKKSKPTRSLIVIFSTLGALLIAFLVSLLSLQFQIINKNLKK
;
A
#
# COMPACT_ATOMS: atom_id res chain seq x y z
N THR A 1 0.71 -7.40 -19.84
CA THR A 1 0.98 -8.86 -19.79
C THR A 1 0.01 -9.48 -18.80
N LYS A 2 -0.51 -10.67 -19.09
CA LYS A 2 -1.56 -11.39 -18.34
C LYS A 2 -1.34 -11.42 -16.81
N THR A 3 -0.09 -11.55 -16.38
CA THR A 3 0.30 -11.56 -14.95
C THR A 3 0.08 -10.21 -14.26
N VAL A 4 0.29 -9.10 -14.95
CA VAL A 4 0.08 -7.75 -14.37
C VAL A 4 -1.42 -7.45 -14.25
N GLU A 5 -2.21 -7.83 -15.23
CA GLU A 5 -3.67 -7.67 -15.23
C GLU A 5 -4.30 -8.51 -14.12
N GLU A 6 -3.83 -9.75 -13.92
CA GLU A 6 -4.27 -10.63 -12.85
C GLU A 6 -3.91 -10.06 -11.47
N PHE A 7 -2.69 -9.55 -11.31
CA PHE A 7 -2.29 -8.87 -10.08
C PHE A 7 -3.17 -7.65 -9.80
N GLN A 8 -3.39 -6.79 -10.79
CA GLN A 8 -4.24 -5.60 -10.64
C GLN A 8 -5.68 -5.93 -10.25
N SER A 9 -6.23 -7.03 -10.77
CA SER A 9 -7.59 -7.48 -10.41
C SER A 9 -7.71 -8.01 -8.99
N ASN A 10 -6.60 -8.46 -8.41
CA ASN A 10 -6.53 -9.04 -7.07
C ASN A 10 -5.99 -8.06 -6.01
N TYR A 11 -5.50 -6.89 -6.43
CA TYR A 11 -5.01 -5.83 -5.57
C TYR A 11 -6.11 -4.82 -5.27
N SER A 12 -6.20 -4.38 -4.03
CA SER A 12 -7.11 -3.33 -3.59
C SER A 12 -6.43 -2.42 -2.58
N ALA A 13 -6.56 -1.11 -2.79
CA ALA A 13 -6.13 -0.09 -1.84
C ALA A 13 -7.22 0.97 -1.72
N PHE A 14 -7.67 1.25 -0.52
CA PHE A 14 -8.68 2.26 -0.25
C PHE A 14 -8.42 2.99 1.06
N LYS A 15 -8.92 4.20 1.15
CA LYS A 15 -8.87 5.01 2.36
C LYS A 15 -10.10 4.68 3.22
N ASN A 16 -9.86 4.27 4.46
CA ASN A 16 -10.96 3.96 5.39
C ASN A 16 -11.46 5.23 6.11
N ASP A 17 -12.52 5.08 6.91
CA ASP A 17 -13.17 6.17 7.66
C ASP A 17 -12.26 6.84 8.70
N ARG A 18 -11.12 6.24 9.01
CA ARG A 18 -10.10 6.76 9.96
C ARG A 18 -8.93 7.44 9.26
N ASP A 19 -9.09 7.78 7.98
CA ASP A 19 -8.04 8.38 7.14
C ASP A 19 -6.80 7.48 6.91
N ALA A 20 -6.86 6.19 7.28
CA ALA A 20 -5.81 5.23 7.01
C ALA A 20 -6.00 4.55 5.64
N ILE A 21 -4.90 4.21 4.98
CA ILE A 21 -4.92 3.43 3.74
C ILE A 21 -4.86 1.95 4.10
N GLU A 22 -5.85 1.21 3.64
CA GLU A 22 -5.93 -0.24 3.76
C GLU A 22 -5.56 -0.87 2.44
N ILE A 23 -4.58 -1.79 2.47
CA ILE A 23 -4.09 -2.51 1.29
C ILE A 23 -4.40 -3.99 1.47
N SER A 24 -5.02 -4.60 0.46
CA SER A 24 -5.31 -6.02 0.45
C SER A 24 -4.99 -6.67 -0.88
N ILE A 25 -4.57 -7.93 -0.84
CA ILE A 25 -4.28 -8.77 -2.00
C ILE A 25 -5.02 -10.10 -1.84
N LEU A 26 -5.62 -10.57 -2.94
CA LEU A 26 -6.23 -11.89 -3.02
C LEU A 26 -5.25 -12.85 -3.70
N ASP A 27 -4.87 -13.92 -3.00
CA ASP A 27 -4.08 -15.02 -3.55
C ASP A 27 -4.67 -16.36 -3.05
N THR A 28 -4.35 -17.45 -3.74
CA THR A 28 -4.71 -18.81 -3.33
C THR A 28 -3.95 -19.25 -2.08
N ASP A 29 -2.75 -18.70 -1.87
CA ASP A 29 -1.92 -18.89 -0.69
C ASP A 29 -2.02 -17.65 0.23
N PRO A 30 -2.65 -17.79 1.43
CA PRO A 30 -2.83 -16.66 2.34
C PRO A 30 -1.51 -16.13 2.91
N LYS A 31 -0.47 -16.96 3.04
CA LYS A 31 0.85 -16.51 3.51
C LYS A 31 1.50 -15.62 2.47
N LYS A 32 1.49 -16.08 1.22
CA LYS A 32 2.03 -15.33 0.08
C LYS A 32 1.29 -13.99 -0.12
N ALA A 33 -0.03 -13.97 0.05
CA ALA A 33 -0.81 -12.73 -0.01
C ALA A 33 -0.34 -11.72 1.06
N ALA A 34 -0.16 -12.16 2.30
CA ALA A 34 0.31 -11.30 3.39
C ALA A 34 1.76 -10.81 3.17
N GLU A 35 2.65 -11.66 2.70
CA GLU A 35 4.03 -11.30 2.35
C GLU A 35 4.06 -10.22 1.27
N MET A 36 3.29 -10.39 0.18
CA MET A 36 3.21 -9.42 -0.91
C MET A 36 2.71 -8.05 -0.42
N VAL A 37 1.69 -7.99 0.45
CA VAL A 37 1.23 -6.72 1.03
C VAL A 37 2.33 -6.06 1.85
N ASN A 38 3.01 -6.82 2.72
CA ASN A 38 4.08 -6.28 3.55
C ASN A 38 5.26 -5.77 2.71
N GLU A 39 5.64 -6.49 1.64
CA GLU A 39 6.68 -6.05 0.71
C GLU A 39 6.29 -4.77 -0.04
N ILE A 40 5.04 -4.62 -0.46
CA ILE A 40 4.54 -3.40 -1.11
C ILE A 40 4.64 -2.23 -0.15
N VAL A 41 4.22 -2.38 1.10
CA VAL A 41 4.29 -1.33 2.12
C VAL A 41 5.74 -0.92 2.37
N ASP A 42 6.65 -1.87 2.52
CA ASP A 42 8.08 -1.61 2.72
C ASP A 42 8.71 -0.91 1.49
N LYS A 43 8.27 -1.26 0.27
CA LYS A 43 8.69 -0.60 -0.96
C LYS A 43 8.18 0.84 -1.07
N ILE A 44 6.92 1.09 -0.70
CA ILE A 44 6.36 2.45 -0.68
C ILE A 44 7.14 3.32 0.30
N ASP A 45 7.44 2.82 1.51
CA ASP A 45 8.24 3.55 2.49
C ASP A 45 9.65 3.86 1.96
N ALA A 46 10.30 2.88 1.33
CA ALA A 46 11.62 3.07 0.73
C ALA A 46 11.60 4.14 -0.39
N ILE A 47 10.63 4.07 -1.31
CA ILE A 47 10.49 5.04 -2.40
C ILE A 47 10.25 6.46 -1.86
N ASN A 48 9.42 6.60 -0.83
CA ASN A 48 9.12 7.89 -0.24
C ASN A 48 10.28 8.46 0.60
N SER A 49 11.07 7.61 1.26
CA SER A 49 12.20 8.03 2.09
C SER A 49 13.45 8.37 1.27
N GLU A 50 13.63 7.78 0.09
CA GLU A 50 14.83 7.96 -0.75
C GLU A 50 15.11 9.44 -1.10
N PRO A 51 14.14 10.27 -1.57
CA PRO A 51 14.38 11.68 -1.84
C PRO A 51 14.80 12.48 -0.59
N ILE A 52 14.28 12.10 0.59
CA ILE A 52 14.61 12.75 1.86
C ILE A 52 16.07 12.46 2.22
N ILE A 53 16.48 11.20 2.09
CA ILE A 53 17.85 10.75 2.35
C ILE A 53 18.81 11.41 1.36
N GLU A 54 18.46 11.46 0.07
CA GLU A 54 19.30 12.12 -0.95
C GLU A 54 19.47 13.62 -0.66
N ASN A 55 18.41 14.29 -0.26
CA ASN A 55 18.45 15.70 0.10
C ASN A 55 19.35 15.95 1.33
N LYS A 56 19.27 15.11 2.36
CA LYS A 56 20.17 15.16 3.50
C LYS A 56 21.64 14.97 3.09
N ARG A 57 21.92 14.01 2.21
CA ARG A 57 23.29 13.79 1.66
C ARG A 57 23.80 15.02 0.93
N LYS A 58 22.97 15.69 0.14
CA LYS A 58 23.34 16.95 -0.53
C LYS A 58 23.67 18.05 0.47
N ILE A 59 22.88 18.20 1.53
CA ILE A 59 23.14 19.17 2.61
C ILE A 59 24.47 18.86 3.31
N ILE A 60 24.74 17.59 3.65
CA ILE A 60 26.02 17.16 4.24
C ILE A 60 27.19 17.55 3.33
N GLN A 61 27.09 17.32 2.03
CA GLN A 61 28.14 17.69 1.08
C GLN A 61 28.34 19.22 1.01
N MET A 62 27.26 20.00 1.06
CA MET A 62 27.35 21.48 1.10
C MET A 62 28.00 21.95 2.40
N LEU A 63 27.62 21.40 3.56
CA LEU A 63 28.22 21.74 4.84
C LEU A 63 29.73 21.42 4.87
N LYS A 64 30.13 20.26 4.36
CA LYS A 64 31.55 19.89 4.25
C LYS A 64 32.34 20.91 3.39
N LYS A 65 31.81 21.30 2.24
CA LYS A 65 32.41 22.32 1.39
C LYS A 65 32.54 23.70 2.07
N GLN A 66 31.49 24.08 2.85
CA GLN A 66 31.54 25.34 3.59
C GLN A 66 32.58 25.30 4.73
N ILE A 67 32.68 24.18 5.46
CA ILE A 67 33.68 23.96 6.48
C ILE A 67 35.10 24.04 5.88
N ASP A 68 35.35 23.39 4.73
CA ASP A 68 36.63 23.43 4.05
C ASP A 68 37.01 24.86 3.64
N LYS A 69 36.04 25.61 3.09
CA LYS A 69 36.23 27.01 2.74
C LYS A 69 36.56 27.86 3.97
N LYS A 70 35.82 27.69 5.06
CA LYS A 70 36.06 28.43 6.31
C LYS A 70 37.40 28.07 6.96
N ASN A 71 37.81 26.81 6.88
CA ASN A 71 39.13 26.38 7.33
C ASN A 71 40.28 27.05 6.53
N GLN A 72 40.08 27.29 5.21
CA GLN A 72 41.04 28.04 4.39
C GLN A 72 41.07 29.52 4.80
N GLU A 73 39.92 30.15 5.04
CA GLU A 73 39.80 31.53 5.55
C GLU A 73 40.50 31.70 6.89
N GLN A 74 40.34 30.73 7.80
CA GLN A 74 40.99 30.73 9.12
C GLN A 74 42.52 30.66 9.01
N LYS A 75 43.06 29.91 8.03
CA LYS A 75 44.50 29.85 7.78
C LYS A 75 45.07 31.19 7.31
N LEU A 76 44.27 31.99 6.60
CA LEU A 76 44.64 33.30 6.12
C LEU A 76 44.50 34.39 7.20
N ASN A 77 43.56 34.22 8.14
CA ASN A 77 43.27 35.14 9.22
C ASN A 77 43.28 34.39 10.59
N PRO A 78 44.44 33.98 11.09
CA PRO A 78 44.54 33.24 12.32
C PRO A 78 44.10 34.10 13.51
N GLY A 79 43.19 33.57 14.36
CA GLY A 79 42.70 34.22 15.58
C GLY A 79 41.43 35.06 15.41
N SER A 80 40.74 34.94 14.28
CA SER A 80 39.42 35.54 14.09
C SER A 80 38.35 34.75 14.89
N ALA A 81 37.88 35.29 16.01
CA ALA A 81 36.85 34.70 16.86
C ALA A 81 35.56 34.44 16.08
N SER A 82 35.22 35.28 15.10
CA SER A 82 34.03 35.10 14.26
C SER A 82 34.11 33.84 13.40
N ILE A 83 35.29 33.55 12.80
CA ILE A 83 35.49 32.37 11.96
C ILE A 83 35.44 31.09 12.81
N GLU A 84 35.98 31.12 14.04
CA GLU A 84 35.92 29.99 14.96
C GLU A 84 34.50 29.67 15.40
N GLU A 85 33.67 30.69 15.66
CA GLU A 85 32.28 30.52 16.04
C GLU A 85 31.45 29.95 14.87
N GLU A 86 31.64 30.45 13.65
CA GLU A 86 31.01 29.93 12.44
C GLU A 86 31.38 28.47 12.19
N LEU A 87 32.66 28.09 12.33
CA LEU A 87 33.11 26.71 12.20
C LEU A 87 32.47 25.78 13.25
N LYS A 88 32.34 26.24 14.49
CA LYS A 88 31.66 25.48 15.54
C LYS A 88 30.21 25.20 15.20
N ILE A 89 29.50 26.20 14.69
CA ILE A 89 28.09 26.06 14.28
C ILE A 89 27.98 25.09 13.09
N LEU A 90 28.84 25.25 12.06
CA LEU A 90 28.84 24.38 10.89
C LEU A 90 29.15 22.93 11.25
N ASN A 91 30.14 22.67 12.11
CA ASN A 91 30.47 21.33 12.56
C ASN A 91 29.35 20.70 13.39
N LYS A 92 28.66 21.47 14.23
CA LYS A 92 27.49 21.01 14.98
C LYS A 92 26.39 20.60 14.01
N SER A 93 26.05 21.46 13.05
CA SER A 93 25.05 21.16 12.03
C SER A 93 25.42 19.93 11.20
N LEU A 94 26.69 19.80 10.80
CA LEU A 94 27.17 18.62 10.07
C LEU A 94 26.91 17.33 10.88
N THR A 95 27.27 17.33 12.16
CA THR A 95 27.06 16.16 13.04
C THR A 95 25.57 15.81 13.15
N GLU A 96 24.69 16.81 13.34
CA GLU A 96 23.25 16.62 13.42
C GLU A 96 22.68 16.02 12.10
N TYR A 97 23.12 16.51 10.94
CA TYR A 97 22.69 15.95 9.65
C TYR A 97 23.26 14.56 9.40
N GLU A 98 24.50 14.27 9.77
CA GLU A 98 25.10 12.94 9.62
C GLU A 98 24.38 11.90 10.50
N VAL A 99 24.06 12.22 11.74
CA VAL A 99 23.25 11.36 12.63
C VAL A 99 21.87 11.14 12.00
N SER A 100 21.20 12.23 11.63
CA SER A 100 19.86 12.17 11.04
C SER A 100 19.81 11.45 9.69
N ALA A 101 20.90 11.39 8.94
CA ALA A 101 20.95 10.66 7.65
C ALA A 101 21.20 9.17 7.84
N ASN A 102 21.81 8.76 8.96
CA ASN A 102 22.02 7.36 9.32
C ASN A 102 20.81 6.71 10.01
N ASP A 103 19.91 7.52 10.56
CA ASP A 103 18.66 7.02 11.16
C ASP A 103 17.73 6.46 10.08
N LYS A 104 17.07 5.34 10.39
CA LYS A 104 16.05 4.78 9.51
C LYS A 104 14.86 5.74 9.43
N ILE A 105 14.75 6.45 8.30
CA ILE A 105 13.62 7.35 8.03
C ILE A 105 12.47 6.51 7.51
N SER A 106 11.39 6.40 8.29
CA SER A 106 10.11 5.90 7.82
C SER A 106 9.20 7.10 7.53
N THR A 107 8.63 7.13 6.34
CA THR A 107 7.72 8.19 5.89
C THR A 107 6.26 7.82 6.09
N ILE A 108 6.00 6.55 6.43
CA ILE A 108 4.67 6.02 6.70
C ILE A 108 4.62 5.41 8.09
N THR A 109 3.47 5.55 8.74
CA THR A 109 3.19 4.87 10.00
C THR A 109 2.38 3.62 9.72
N ILE A 110 2.97 2.45 9.98
CA ILE A 110 2.30 1.17 9.82
C ILE A 110 1.47 0.92 11.08
N LEU A 111 0.13 0.95 10.93
CA LEU A 111 -0.79 0.69 12.03
C LEU A 111 -0.86 -0.81 12.33
N GLU A 112 -0.89 -1.64 11.26
CA GLU A 112 -0.96 -3.08 11.37
C GLU A 112 -0.28 -3.72 10.15
N ARG A 113 0.49 -4.78 10.38
CA ARG A 113 1.09 -5.59 9.32
C ARG A 113 0.08 -6.60 8.79
N ALA A 114 0.17 -6.91 7.50
CA ALA A 114 -0.66 -7.95 6.92
C ALA A 114 -0.32 -9.32 7.51
N PHE A 115 -1.35 -10.08 7.84
CA PHE A 115 -1.26 -11.46 8.32
C PHE A 115 -2.07 -12.40 7.43
N PRO A 116 -1.71 -13.70 7.40
CA PRO A 116 -2.41 -14.68 6.60
C PRO A 116 -3.89 -14.79 7.01
N ALA A 117 -4.79 -14.71 6.03
CA ALA A 117 -6.21 -14.82 6.28
C ALA A 117 -6.58 -16.24 6.76
N GLU A 118 -7.31 -16.34 7.86
CA GLU A 118 -7.81 -17.62 8.40
C GLU A 118 -8.97 -18.19 7.57
N LYS A 119 -9.75 -17.33 6.92
CA LYS A 119 -10.94 -17.70 6.16
C LYS A 119 -10.86 -17.23 4.71
N LYS A 120 -11.39 -18.04 3.80
CA LYS A 120 -11.47 -17.70 2.37
C LYS A 120 -12.44 -16.54 2.14
N SER A 121 -11.97 -15.50 1.46
CA SER A 121 -12.78 -14.31 1.11
C SER A 121 -13.70 -14.58 -0.09
N LYS A 122 -13.29 -15.44 -1.03
CA LYS A 122 -14.06 -15.80 -2.24
C LYS A 122 -14.00 -17.31 -2.50
N PRO A 123 -15.02 -17.92 -3.13
CA PRO A 123 -16.34 -17.34 -3.43
C PRO A 123 -17.22 -17.22 -2.19
N THR A 124 -18.13 -16.24 -2.16
CA THR A 124 -19.12 -16.08 -1.09
C THR A 124 -20.18 -17.17 -1.22
N ARG A 125 -19.99 -18.28 -0.51
CA ARG A 125 -20.84 -19.49 -0.63
C ARG A 125 -22.33 -19.20 -0.37
N SER A 126 -22.63 -18.31 0.57
CA SER A 126 -23.99 -17.87 0.88
C SER A 126 -24.70 -17.23 -0.31
N LEU A 127 -24.02 -16.38 -1.07
CA LEU A 127 -24.57 -15.76 -2.28
C LEU A 127 -24.88 -16.80 -3.36
N ILE A 128 -24.00 -17.78 -3.57
CA ILE A 128 -24.24 -18.85 -4.55
C ILE A 128 -25.47 -19.65 -4.17
N VAL A 129 -25.65 -20.00 -2.89
CA VAL A 129 -26.83 -20.75 -2.40
C VAL A 129 -28.10 -19.91 -2.60
N ILE A 130 -28.09 -18.63 -2.24
CA ILE A 130 -29.26 -17.75 -2.39
C ILE A 130 -29.67 -17.62 -3.87
N PHE A 131 -28.71 -17.35 -4.78
CA PHE A 131 -29.03 -17.21 -6.21
C PHE A 131 -29.46 -18.54 -6.83
N SER A 132 -28.88 -19.67 -6.43
CA SER A 132 -29.31 -20.98 -6.96
C SER A 132 -30.70 -21.36 -6.50
N THR A 133 -31.06 -21.11 -5.23
CA THR A 133 -32.42 -21.37 -4.72
C THR A 133 -33.46 -20.46 -5.36
N LEU A 134 -33.15 -19.17 -5.53
CA LEU A 134 -34.04 -18.23 -6.20
C LEU A 134 -34.26 -18.62 -7.67
N GLY A 135 -33.20 -19.03 -8.37
CA GLY A 135 -33.27 -19.52 -9.74
C GLY A 135 -34.12 -20.78 -9.89
N ALA A 136 -33.93 -21.75 -8.99
CA ALA A 136 -34.72 -22.97 -8.97
C ALA A 136 -36.22 -22.68 -8.71
N LEU A 137 -36.54 -21.75 -7.83
CA LEU A 137 -37.91 -21.33 -7.53
C LEU A 137 -38.60 -20.68 -8.73
N LEU A 138 -37.90 -19.82 -9.47
CA LEU A 138 -38.40 -19.22 -10.71
C LEU A 138 -38.66 -20.27 -11.78
N ILE A 139 -37.76 -21.23 -11.97
CA ILE A 139 -37.94 -22.31 -12.95
C ILE A 139 -39.15 -23.17 -12.55
N ALA A 140 -39.31 -23.54 -11.27
CA ALA A 140 -40.46 -24.31 -10.80
C ALA A 140 -41.78 -23.58 -11.03
N PHE A 141 -41.81 -22.27 -10.81
CA PHE A 141 -42.99 -21.43 -11.09
C PHE A 141 -43.35 -21.41 -12.58
N LEU A 142 -42.37 -21.23 -13.48
CA LEU A 142 -42.62 -21.28 -14.91
C LEU A 142 -43.12 -22.63 -15.38
N VAL A 143 -42.54 -23.73 -14.90
CA VAL A 143 -43.01 -25.09 -15.22
C VAL A 143 -44.43 -25.31 -14.74
N SER A 144 -44.79 -24.82 -13.55
CA SER A 144 -46.15 -24.89 -13.00
C SER A 144 -47.15 -24.15 -13.89
N LEU A 145 -46.84 -22.94 -14.33
CA LEU A 145 -47.69 -22.17 -15.24
C LEU A 145 -47.91 -22.88 -16.58
N LEU A 146 -46.80 -23.40 -17.17
CA LEU A 146 -46.90 -24.15 -18.44
C LEU A 146 -47.76 -25.40 -18.27
N SER A 147 -47.63 -26.17 -17.20
CA SER A 147 -48.41 -27.36 -16.93
C SER A 147 -49.93 -27.06 -16.79
N LEU A 148 -50.26 -25.95 -16.14
CA LEU A 148 -51.63 -25.43 -16.03
C LEU A 148 -52.21 -25.09 -17.43
N GLN A 149 -51.43 -24.40 -18.26
CA GLN A 149 -51.84 -24.06 -19.63
C GLN A 149 -52.09 -25.32 -20.46
N PHE A 150 -51.20 -26.32 -20.38
CA PHE A 150 -51.39 -27.60 -21.10
C PHE A 150 -52.64 -28.37 -20.64
N GLN A 151 -52.97 -28.34 -19.34
CA GLN A 151 -54.17 -28.95 -18.83
C GLN A 151 -55.46 -28.28 -19.37
N ILE A 152 -55.47 -26.93 -19.44
CA ILE A 152 -56.59 -26.16 -19.96
C ILE A 152 -56.82 -26.46 -21.46
N ILE A 153 -55.72 -26.49 -22.25
CA ILE A 153 -55.78 -26.79 -23.68
C ILE A 153 -56.31 -28.22 -23.92
N ASN A 154 -55.78 -29.19 -23.20
CA ASN A 154 -56.21 -30.59 -23.31
C ASN A 154 -57.69 -30.83 -22.92
N LYS A 155 -58.20 -30.05 -21.98
CA LYS A 155 -59.62 -30.09 -21.54
C LYS A 155 -60.56 -29.49 -22.62
N ASN A 156 -60.07 -28.47 -23.33
CA ASN A 156 -60.82 -27.83 -24.43
C ASN A 156 -60.83 -28.64 -25.73
N LEU A 157 -59.80 -29.48 -25.99
CA LEU A 157 -59.73 -30.36 -27.14
C LEU A 157 -60.57 -31.66 -27.00
N LYS A 158 -61.02 -32.00 -25.77
CA LYS A 158 -61.84 -33.19 -25.50
C LYS A 158 -63.34 -32.89 -25.45
N LYS A 159 -63.75 -31.66 -25.69
CA LYS A 159 -65.14 -31.26 -25.91
C LYS A 159 -65.42 -31.10 -27.42
#